data_c56d21bf1c46f3a72e2fd35afea0b7d9
#
_entry.id   c56d21bf1c46f3a72e2fd35afea0b7d9
#
_cell.length_a   1.000
_cell.length_b   1.000
_cell.length_c   1.000
_cell.angle_alpha   90.00
_cell.angle_beta   90.00
_cell.angle_gamma   90.00
#
_symmetry.space_group_name_H-M   'P 1'
#
loop_
_entity.id
_entity.type
_entity.pdbx_description
1 polymer ?
#
loop_
_entity_poly.entity_id
_entity_poly.type
_entity_poly.pdbx_seq_one_letter_code
_entity_poly.pdbx_strand_id
1 'polypeptide(L)'
;MRYGALTTALAGLTGLGIFLAGPMALSPAAEKPQVAEVRDITQLEVQRTHGAYLARAGNCIGCHTAQGGRPYAGGHVLDTSIGTFVTPNITPDEETGIGLWNEEDFWRALHDGKARDGSLLYPAFPYTDYTRVTREDSNAIFAYLQSLPGVKQRNAPNRINFPFSWRPLLYVWQLIYFNRGEYRPDATKSDEWNRGAYLVQGLGHCNACHTTRNRLGVSQGNILGGGQIMGSNWYAPSLTSLQEASTTDWSIEDISKLLTTGLSSRAVATGPMADVVSESLQYLTGDDARAIATYLKSLPESEPRSRGIAPPLTEEVDKQLQKGGQIYETYCQDCHGSLGQGAAGVYPALAGNRGVTLASPINAIRSILNGGYAAVTEAHPRPYGMPPFAQILPDEEIALVLSYIRNAWGNRGSLVTAAQVDRSRKGAQ
;
A
#
# COMPACT_ATOMS: atom_id res chain seq x y z
N MET A 1 -79.44 -5.36 2.09
CA MET A 1 -80.70 -4.57 1.93
C MET A 1 -80.51 -3.62 0.76
N ARG A 2 -81.39 -3.82 -0.27
CA ARG A 2 -81.92 -2.88 -1.30
C ARG A 2 -80.87 -2.17 -2.20
N TYR A 3 -80.68 -2.57 -3.46
CA TYR A 3 -81.56 -2.46 -4.68
C TYR A 3 -81.80 -1.03 -5.16
N GLY A 4 -81.54 -0.81 -6.43
CA GLY A 4 -81.99 0.28 -7.26
C GLY A 4 -81.12 0.44 -8.51
N ALA A 5 -81.42 0.00 -9.44
CA ALA A 5 -81.65 -0.38 -10.80
C ALA A 5 -82.39 0.71 -11.65
N LEU A 6 -82.02 0.69 -12.94
CA LEU A 6 -82.76 1.16 -14.14
C LEU A 6 -82.67 2.67 -14.45
N THR A 7 -82.62 3.16 -15.70
CA THR A 7 -83.01 2.62 -17.02
C THR A 7 -82.46 3.53 -18.15
N THR A 8 -82.09 2.88 -19.22
CA THR A 8 -82.16 3.20 -20.67
C THR A 8 -82.73 4.53 -21.15
N ALA A 9 -82.13 5.11 -22.20
CA ALA A 9 -82.82 5.59 -23.40
C ALA A 9 -81.88 5.72 -24.60
N LEU A 10 -82.23 5.06 -25.69
CA LEU A 10 -81.74 5.20 -27.07
C LEU A 10 -82.28 6.46 -27.70
N ALA A 11 -81.48 7.16 -28.49
CA ALA A 11 -81.99 7.88 -29.69
C ALA A 11 -80.86 8.05 -30.69
N GLY A 12 -80.99 7.44 -31.85
CA GLY A 12 -80.04 7.63 -32.95
C GLY A 12 -80.37 8.89 -33.76
N LEU A 13 -79.37 9.36 -34.42
CA LEU A 13 -79.47 10.29 -35.56
C LEU A 13 -78.26 10.20 -36.46
N THR A 14 -78.48 9.80 -37.68
CA THR A 14 -77.55 9.76 -38.81
C THR A 14 -77.09 11.16 -39.20
N GLY A 15 -75.75 11.33 -39.27
CA GLY A 15 -75.15 12.57 -39.80
C GLY A 15 -73.96 12.22 -40.70
N LEU A 16 -74.20 12.43 -42.00
CA LEU A 16 -73.21 12.35 -43.07
C LEU A 16 -72.17 13.43 -42.90
N GLY A 17 -70.91 13.11 -42.53
CA GLY A 17 -69.83 14.06 -42.32
C GLY A 17 -68.67 13.81 -43.30
N ILE A 18 -68.44 14.83 -44.09
CA ILE A 18 -67.43 14.97 -45.13
C ILE A 18 -66.01 14.74 -44.56
N PHE A 19 -65.26 13.83 -45.19
CA PHE A 19 -63.87 13.63 -44.98
C PHE A 19 -63.09 14.83 -45.55
N LEU A 20 -62.60 15.74 -44.70
CA LEU A 20 -61.51 16.67 -45.01
C LEU A 20 -60.21 16.04 -44.61
N ALA A 21 -59.40 15.64 -45.62
CA ALA A 21 -58.02 15.23 -45.41
C ALA A 21 -57.19 16.44 -44.91
N GLY A 22 -56.92 16.42 -43.58
CA GLY A 22 -55.94 17.34 -42.98
C GLY A 22 -54.51 16.85 -43.31
N PRO A 23 -53.51 17.77 -43.40
CA PRO A 23 -52.12 17.40 -43.69
C PRO A 23 -51.59 16.52 -42.55
N MET A 24 -51.08 15.33 -42.92
CA MET A 24 -50.28 14.48 -42.03
C MET A 24 -49.11 15.31 -41.52
N ALA A 25 -49.16 15.72 -40.25
CA ALA A 25 -48.01 16.21 -39.54
C ALA A 25 -46.99 15.06 -39.41
N LEU A 26 -45.89 15.15 -40.13
CA LEU A 26 -44.74 14.30 -39.93
C LEU A 26 -44.29 14.48 -38.47
N SER A 27 -44.49 13.47 -37.64
CA SER A 27 -43.86 13.42 -36.33
C SER A 27 -42.36 13.58 -36.51
N PRO A 28 -41.67 14.44 -35.74
CA PRO A 28 -40.21 14.47 -35.75
C PRO A 28 -39.68 13.08 -35.40
N ALA A 29 -38.84 12.57 -36.26
CA ALA A 29 -38.16 11.28 -36.02
C ALA A 29 -37.54 11.33 -34.62
N ALA A 30 -37.86 10.35 -33.80
CA ALA A 30 -37.26 10.20 -32.47
C ALA A 30 -35.74 10.21 -32.62
N GLU A 31 -35.11 11.23 -32.09
CA GLU A 31 -33.65 11.41 -32.08
C GLU A 31 -33.05 10.22 -31.33
N LYS A 32 -32.09 9.58 -31.98
CA LYS A 32 -31.63 8.23 -31.68
C LYS A 32 -31.08 8.10 -30.25
N PRO A 33 -31.43 7.08 -29.49
CA PRO A 33 -30.82 6.75 -28.20
C PRO A 33 -29.31 6.44 -28.30
N GLN A 34 -28.80 6.16 -29.50
CA GLN A 34 -27.44 5.76 -29.80
C GLN A 34 -26.34 6.76 -29.34
N VAL A 35 -26.56 8.07 -29.39
CA VAL A 35 -25.51 9.06 -29.05
C VAL A 35 -25.35 9.22 -27.53
N ALA A 36 -26.42 9.16 -26.79
CA ALA A 36 -26.41 9.20 -25.32
C ALA A 36 -25.79 7.92 -24.76
N GLU A 37 -26.16 6.75 -25.30
CA GLU A 37 -25.63 5.44 -24.89
C GLU A 37 -24.13 5.29 -25.21
N VAL A 38 -23.66 5.77 -26.36
CA VAL A 38 -22.21 5.76 -26.73
C VAL A 38 -21.40 6.70 -25.83
N ARG A 39 -21.95 7.87 -25.48
CA ARG A 39 -21.27 8.80 -24.54
C ARG A 39 -21.16 8.21 -23.15
N ASP A 40 -22.18 7.52 -22.67
CA ASP A 40 -22.22 6.89 -21.34
C ASP A 40 -21.22 5.74 -21.25
N ILE A 41 -21.16 4.88 -22.27
CA ILE A 41 -20.17 3.80 -22.38
C ILE A 41 -18.74 4.36 -22.40
N THR A 42 -18.47 5.41 -23.18
CA THR A 42 -17.14 6.02 -23.27
C THR A 42 -16.73 6.63 -21.92
N GLN A 43 -17.64 7.27 -21.23
CA GLN A 43 -17.38 7.85 -19.90
C GLN A 43 -17.09 6.79 -18.87
N LEU A 44 -17.84 5.68 -18.88
CA LEU A 44 -17.62 4.54 -18.00
C LEU A 44 -16.25 3.88 -18.23
N GLU A 45 -15.82 3.72 -19.48
CA GLU A 45 -14.51 3.16 -19.82
C GLU A 45 -13.35 4.09 -19.36
N VAL A 46 -13.51 5.40 -19.48
CA VAL A 46 -12.55 6.38 -18.94
C VAL A 46 -12.48 6.26 -17.41
N GLN A 47 -13.63 6.17 -16.75
CA GLN A 47 -13.70 6.00 -15.30
C GLN A 47 -13.05 4.68 -14.84
N ARG A 48 -13.29 3.57 -15.53
CA ARG A 48 -12.68 2.25 -15.24
C ARG A 48 -11.18 2.27 -15.43
N THR A 49 -10.69 2.90 -16.51
CA THR A 49 -9.25 3.04 -16.79
C THR A 49 -8.56 3.86 -15.70
N HIS A 50 -9.18 4.97 -15.30
CA HIS A 50 -8.70 5.77 -14.18
C HIS A 50 -8.72 4.98 -12.87
N GLY A 51 -9.81 4.28 -12.60
CA GLY A 51 -9.95 3.40 -11.43
C GLY A 51 -8.91 2.27 -11.38
N ALA A 52 -8.56 1.67 -12.52
CA ALA A 52 -7.50 0.67 -12.62
C ALA A 52 -6.14 1.25 -12.19
N TYR A 53 -5.82 2.46 -12.67
CA TYR A 53 -4.63 3.18 -12.27
C TYR A 53 -4.61 3.47 -10.76
N LEU A 54 -5.70 4.01 -10.23
CA LEU A 54 -5.82 4.33 -8.81
C LEU A 54 -5.75 3.08 -7.92
N ALA A 55 -6.38 1.97 -8.32
CA ALA A 55 -6.30 0.71 -7.59
C ALA A 55 -4.87 0.14 -7.54
N ARG A 56 -4.06 0.39 -8.59
CA ARG A 56 -2.63 0.08 -8.60
C ARG A 56 -1.87 1.04 -7.68
N ALA A 57 -2.05 2.35 -7.82
CA ALA A 57 -1.40 3.36 -6.97
C ALA A 57 -1.73 3.17 -5.48
N GLY A 58 -2.95 2.73 -5.16
CA GLY A 58 -3.40 2.39 -3.82
C GLY A 58 -3.00 0.99 -3.34
N ASN A 59 -2.24 0.23 -4.12
CA ASN A 59 -1.78 -1.13 -3.78
C ASN A 59 -2.89 -2.08 -3.30
N CYS A 60 -4.09 -1.96 -3.86
CA CYS A 60 -5.22 -2.82 -3.46
C CYS A 60 -4.91 -4.31 -3.68
N ILE A 61 -4.21 -4.62 -4.80
CA ILE A 61 -3.84 -5.98 -5.16
C ILE A 61 -2.90 -6.63 -4.14
N GLY A 62 -1.93 -5.90 -3.59
CA GLY A 62 -0.92 -6.42 -2.66
C GLY A 62 -1.54 -6.98 -1.38
N CYS A 63 -2.59 -6.32 -0.86
CA CYS A 63 -3.32 -6.82 0.29
C CYS A 63 -4.44 -7.80 -0.08
N HIS A 64 -5.15 -7.56 -1.18
CA HIS A 64 -6.32 -8.36 -1.55
C HIS A 64 -6.01 -9.54 -2.48
N THR A 65 -4.75 -10.04 -2.45
CA THR A 65 -4.32 -11.24 -3.18
C THR A 65 -3.45 -12.09 -2.29
N ALA A 66 -3.85 -13.32 -2.02
CA ALA A 66 -2.99 -14.28 -1.34
C ALA A 66 -1.79 -14.67 -2.22
N GLN A 67 -0.69 -15.09 -1.62
CA GLN A 67 0.47 -15.58 -2.36
C GLN A 67 0.06 -16.74 -3.28
N GLY A 68 0.30 -16.59 -4.58
CA GLY A 68 -0.15 -17.57 -5.60
C GLY A 68 -1.66 -17.64 -5.80
N GLY A 69 -2.45 -16.75 -5.17
CA GLY A 69 -3.90 -16.64 -5.29
C GLY A 69 -4.36 -15.89 -6.52
N ARG A 70 -5.68 -15.83 -6.70
CA ARG A 70 -6.29 -15.04 -7.77
C ARG A 70 -6.29 -13.56 -7.39
N PRO A 71 -5.98 -12.65 -8.32
CA PRO A 71 -5.98 -11.21 -8.07
C PRO A 71 -7.30 -10.72 -7.44
N TYR A 72 -7.19 -9.90 -6.41
CA TYR A 72 -8.31 -9.29 -5.67
C TYR A 72 -9.26 -10.26 -4.96
N ALA A 73 -8.99 -11.57 -4.97
CA ALA A 73 -9.85 -12.56 -4.32
C ALA A 73 -9.61 -12.66 -2.79
N GLY A 74 -8.74 -11.85 -2.23
CA GLY A 74 -8.41 -11.84 -0.80
C GLY A 74 -7.57 -13.03 -0.34
N GLY A 75 -7.65 -13.35 0.95
CA GLY A 75 -6.96 -14.49 1.54
C GLY A 75 -5.53 -14.20 2.01
N HIS A 76 -5.04 -12.97 1.85
CA HIS A 76 -3.75 -12.57 2.43
C HIS A 76 -3.88 -12.49 3.96
N VAL A 77 -2.92 -13.07 4.67
CA VAL A 77 -2.93 -13.19 6.13
C VAL A 77 -2.03 -12.12 6.75
N LEU A 78 -2.59 -11.37 7.68
CA LEU A 78 -1.88 -10.34 8.46
C LEU A 78 -1.92 -10.73 9.94
N ASP A 79 -0.79 -11.21 10.47
CA ASP A 79 -0.66 -11.52 11.89
C ASP A 79 -0.26 -10.29 12.67
N THR A 80 -1.08 -9.90 13.63
CA THR A 80 -0.88 -8.69 14.44
C THR A 80 -0.87 -9.04 15.93
N SER A 81 -0.48 -8.08 16.76
CA SER A 81 -0.49 -8.23 18.23
C SER A 81 -1.90 -8.45 18.82
N ILE A 82 -2.96 -8.14 18.09
CA ILE A 82 -4.35 -8.31 18.53
C ILE A 82 -5.05 -9.50 17.88
N GLY A 83 -4.38 -10.21 16.99
CA GLY A 83 -4.90 -11.39 16.28
C GLY A 83 -4.58 -11.40 14.81
N THR A 84 -5.10 -12.40 14.11
CA THR A 84 -4.90 -12.64 12.70
C THR A 84 -6.05 -12.08 11.88
N PHE A 85 -5.72 -11.24 10.90
CA PHE A 85 -6.66 -10.75 9.89
C PHE A 85 -6.47 -11.50 8.58
N VAL A 86 -7.56 -11.78 7.90
CA VAL A 86 -7.57 -12.33 6.54
C VAL A 86 -8.27 -11.33 5.64
N THR A 87 -7.61 -10.90 4.58
CA THR A 87 -8.16 -9.88 3.69
C THR A 87 -9.37 -10.42 2.92
N PRO A 88 -10.43 -9.62 2.75
CA PRO A 88 -11.63 -10.04 2.05
C PRO A 88 -11.42 -10.11 0.54
N ASN A 89 -12.28 -10.88 -0.13
CA ASN A 89 -12.47 -10.86 -1.57
C ASN A 89 -13.14 -9.53 -1.97
N ILE A 90 -12.50 -8.78 -2.86
CA ILE A 90 -13.04 -7.52 -3.43
C ILE A 90 -13.30 -7.62 -4.93
N THR A 91 -13.39 -8.85 -5.48
CA THR A 91 -13.92 -9.06 -6.84
C THR A 91 -15.45 -8.91 -6.84
N PRO A 92 -16.09 -8.71 -8.01
CA PRO A 92 -17.54 -8.54 -8.13
C PRO A 92 -18.32 -9.87 -8.03
N ASP A 93 -17.87 -10.82 -7.21
CA ASP A 93 -18.65 -12.00 -6.86
C ASP A 93 -19.73 -11.63 -5.85
N GLU A 94 -20.98 -11.98 -6.13
CA GLU A 94 -22.14 -11.57 -5.32
C GLU A 94 -22.18 -12.28 -3.95
N GLU A 95 -21.65 -13.51 -3.87
CA GLU A 95 -21.73 -14.33 -2.65
C GLU A 95 -20.53 -14.08 -1.71
N THR A 96 -19.33 -13.92 -2.26
CA THR A 96 -18.10 -13.90 -1.47
C THR A 96 -17.28 -12.62 -1.60
N GLY A 97 -17.64 -11.75 -2.54
CA GLY A 97 -16.97 -10.51 -2.87
C GLY A 97 -17.82 -9.26 -2.63
N ILE A 98 -17.59 -8.25 -3.46
CA ILE A 98 -18.30 -6.96 -3.40
C ILE A 98 -19.34 -6.78 -4.54
N GLY A 99 -19.79 -7.88 -5.21
CA GLY A 99 -20.73 -7.80 -6.33
C GLY A 99 -22.07 -7.17 -6.00
N LEU A 100 -22.53 -7.27 -4.75
CA LEU A 100 -23.77 -6.66 -4.28
C LEU A 100 -23.58 -5.26 -3.66
N TRP A 101 -22.36 -4.72 -3.66
CA TRP A 101 -22.09 -3.37 -3.15
C TRP A 101 -22.46 -2.32 -4.19
N ASN A 102 -22.76 -1.13 -3.72
CA ASN A 102 -22.87 0.08 -4.54
C ASN A 102 -21.72 1.07 -4.23
N GLU A 103 -21.64 2.19 -4.96
CA GLU A 103 -20.62 3.22 -4.77
C GLU A 103 -20.63 3.78 -3.34
N GLU A 104 -21.80 3.89 -2.71
CA GLU A 104 -21.91 4.41 -1.34
C GLU A 104 -21.37 3.40 -0.31
N ASP A 105 -21.61 2.10 -0.50
CA ASP A 105 -21.07 1.07 0.37
C ASP A 105 -19.53 1.05 0.30
N PHE A 106 -18.97 1.16 -0.91
CA PHE A 106 -17.53 1.19 -1.12
C PHE A 106 -16.90 2.46 -0.56
N TRP A 107 -17.53 3.61 -0.80
CA TRP A 107 -17.11 4.89 -0.21
C TRP A 107 -17.08 4.82 1.32
N ARG A 108 -18.12 4.34 1.96
CA ARG A 108 -18.15 4.21 3.42
C ARG A 108 -17.09 3.27 3.95
N ALA A 109 -16.71 2.23 3.20
CA ALA A 109 -15.61 1.36 3.61
C ALA A 109 -14.28 2.10 3.63
N LEU A 110 -13.96 2.87 2.60
CA LEU A 110 -12.73 3.67 2.51
C LEU A 110 -12.76 4.88 3.45
N HIS A 111 -13.85 5.64 3.43
CA HIS A 111 -13.93 6.94 4.08
C HIS A 111 -14.30 6.85 5.57
N ASP A 112 -15.20 5.93 5.95
CA ASP A 112 -15.74 5.80 7.30
C ASP A 112 -15.24 4.55 8.04
N GLY A 113 -14.55 3.63 7.35
CA GLY A 113 -14.21 2.33 7.93
C GLY A 113 -15.44 1.50 8.27
N LYS A 114 -16.50 1.54 7.44
CA LYS A 114 -17.76 0.81 7.63
C LYS A 114 -18.04 -0.13 6.46
N ALA A 115 -18.27 -1.41 6.76
CA ALA A 115 -18.73 -2.38 5.79
C ALA A 115 -20.19 -2.11 5.36
N ARG A 116 -20.64 -2.80 4.29
CA ARG A 116 -22.00 -2.69 3.74
C ARG A 116 -23.08 -2.93 4.79
N ASP A 117 -22.89 -3.91 5.69
CA ASP A 117 -23.81 -4.22 6.79
C ASP A 117 -23.79 -3.21 7.94
N GLY A 118 -23.01 -2.13 7.81
CA GLY A 118 -22.83 -1.08 8.81
C GLY A 118 -21.82 -1.42 9.91
N SER A 119 -21.24 -2.62 9.90
CA SER A 119 -20.24 -2.99 10.90
C SER A 119 -18.93 -2.23 10.69
N LEU A 120 -18.26 -1.85 11.80
CA LEU A 120 -16.99 -1.14 11.71
C LEU A 120 -15.86 -2.10 11.28
N LEU A 121 -14.98 -1.60 10.42
CA LEU A 121 -13.77 -2.27 10.01
C LEU A 121 -12.65 -2.06 11.04
N TYR A 122 -11.76 -3.02 11.16
CA TYR A 122 -10.56 -2.87 11.98
C TYR A 122 -9.53 -1.97 11.26
N PRO A 123 -8.74 -1.17 12.00
CA PRO A 123 -7.71 -0.29 11.41
C PRO A 123 -6.49 -1.04 10.86
N ALA A 124 -6.54 -2.37 10.76
CA ALA A 124 -5.68 -3.19 9.91
C ALA A 124 -5.91 -2.87 8.42
N PHE A 125 -7.14 -2.54 8.03
CA PHE A 125 -7.46 -1.85 6.80
C PHE A 125 -7.19 -0.35 7.00
N PRO A 126 -6.29 0.29 6.20
CA PRO A 126 -5.82 1.65 6.48
C PRO A 126 -6.84 2.74 6.08
N TYR A 127 -8.11 2.59 6.48
CA TYR A 127 -9.14 3.61 6.25
C TYR A 127 -8.81 4.96 6.93
N THR A 128 -7.92 4.96 7.91
CA THR A 128 -7.39 6.18 8.52
C THR A 128 -6.61 7.05 7.54
N ASP A 129 -6.07 6.45 6.49
CA ASP A 129 -5.40 7.12 5.38
C ASP A 129 -6.36 7.23 4.20
N TYR A 130 -7.07 6.17 3.81
CA TYR A 130 -8.03 6.18 2.71
C TYR A 130 -9.20 7.13 2.87
N THR A 131 -9.53 7.58 4.09
CA THR A 131 -10.51 8.66 4.31
C THR A 131 -10.18 9.95 3.55
N ARG A 132 -8.91 10.12 3.11
CA ARG A 132 -8.45 11.25 2.31
C ARG A 132 -8.70 11.09 0.81
N VAL A 133 -9.01 9.88 0.35
CA VAL A 133 -9.36 9.62 -1.05
C VAL A 133 -10.62 10.39 -1.40
N THR A 134 -10.66 11.04 -2.55
CA THR A 134 -11.82 11.78 -3.00
C THR A 134 -12.97 10.85 -3.37
N ARG A 135 -14.20 11.35 -3.31
CA ARG A 135 -15.38 10.60 -3.73
C ARG A 135 -15.27 10.14 -5.18
N GLU A 136 -14.77 11.01 -6.06
CA GLU A 136 -14.59 10.71 -7.48
C GLU A 136 -13.61 9.54 -7.69
N ASP A 137 -12.45 9.58 -7.05
CA ASP A 137 -11.44 8.51 -7.13
C ASP A 137 -11.96 7.19 -6.53
N SER A 138 -12.70 7.25 -5.42
CA SER A 138 -13.36 6.07 -4.84
C SER A 138 -14.35 5.43 -5.82
N ASN A 139 -15.18 6.24 -6.47
CA ASN A 139 -16.13 5.74 -7.46
C ASN A 139 -15.43 5.15 -8.69
N ALA A 140 -14.31 5.75 -9.13
CA ALA A 140 -13.51 5.21 -10.22
C ALA A 140 -12.88 3.86 -9.86
N ILE A 141 -12.29 3.73 -8.66
CA ILE A 141 -11.76 2.44 -8.16
C ILE A 141 -12.87 1.38 -8.10
N PHE A 142 -14.04 1.74 -7.57
CA PHE A 142 -15.16 0.83 -7.50
C PHE A 142 -15.64 0.37 -8.88
N ALA A 143 -15.78 1.30 -9.84
CA ALA A 143 -16.14 0.97 -11.22
C ALA A 143 -15.14 0.00 -11.88
N TYR A 144 -13.85 0.17 -11.61
CA TYR A 144 -12.82 -0.78 -12.04
C TYR A 144 -13.01 -2.15 -11.38
N LEU A 145 -13.13 -2.23 -10.05
CA LEU A 145 -13.27 -3.49 -9.33
C LEU A 145 -14.53 -4.25 -9.79
N GLN A 146 -15.62 -3.54 -10.06
CA GLN A 146 -16.86 -4.12 -10.61
C GLN A 146 -16.72 -4.63 -12.06
N SER A 147 -15.69 -4.18 -12.80
CA SER A 147 -15.40 -4.66 -14.15
C SER A 147 -14.53 -5.93 -14.20
N LEU A 148 -13.97 -6.34 -13.07
CA LEU A 148 -13.13 -7.53 -12.98
C LEU A 148 -13.95 -8.81 -13.07
N PRO A 149 -13.32 -9.94 -13.46
CA PRO A 149 -13.97 -11.25 -13.33
C PRO A 149 -14.30 -11.57 -11.87
N GLY A 150 -15.54 -11.94 -11.59
CA GLY A 150 -15.96 -12.44 -10.29
C GLY A 150 -15.23 -13.74 -9.92
N VAL A 151 -14.66 -13.80 -8.72
CA VAL A 151 -14.00 -14.98 -8.20
C VAL A 151 -14.75 -15.47 -6.97
N LYS A 152 -15.41 -16.61 -7.08
CA LYS A 152 -16.07 -17.24 -5.92
C LYS A 152 -15.03 -17.84 -4.99
N GLN A 153 -14.64 -17.07 -3.96
CA GLN A 153 -13.65 -17.48 -2.95
C GLN A 153 -14.09 -17.01 -1.56
N ARG A 154 -14.43 -17.95 -0.71
CA ARG A 154 -14.73 -17.68 0.70
C ARG A 154 -13.44 -17.72 1.50
N ASN A 155 -13.04 -16.57 2.07
CA ASN A 155 -11.84 -16.47 2.87
C ASN A 155 -12.12 -16.87 4.34
N ALA A 156 -11.08 -17.27 5.04
CA ALA A 156 -11.20 -17.59 6.46
C ALA A 156 -11.60 -16.34 7.28
N PRO A 157 -12.38 -16.52 8.36
CA PRO A 157 -12.74 -15.41 9.22
C PRO A 157 -11.50 -14.90 10.00
N ASN A 158 -11.52 -13.62 10.35
CA ASN A 158 -10.53 -13.03 11.25
C ASN A 158 -10.54 -13.73 12.61
N ARG A 159 -9.36 -13.93 13.20
CA ARG A 159 -9.18 -14.51 14.54
C ARG A 159 -8.63 -13.43 15.46
N ILE A 160 -9.49 -12.70 16.14
CA ILE A 160 -9.15 -11.56 16.98
C ILE A 160 -9.22 -11.96 18.44
N ASN A 161 -8.18 -11.65 19.20
CA ASN A 161 -8.07 -11.96 20.62
C ASN A 161 -8.97 -11.05 21.45
N PHE A 162 -9.54 -11.59 22.54
CA PHE A 162 -10.22 -10.76 23.55
C PHE A 162 -9.19 -9.83 24.25
N PRO A 163 -9.53 -8.58 24.53
CA PRO A 163 -10.85 -7.93 24.39
C PRO A 163 -11.10 -7.30 22.99
N PHE A 164 -10.18 -7.34 22.06
CA PHE A 164 -10.28 -6.66 20.76
C PHE A 164 -11.33 -7.29 19.84
N SER A 165 -11.72 -8.55 20.08
CA SER A 165 -12.85 -9.19 19.39
C SER A 165 -14.21 -8.61 19.76
N TRP A 166 -14.32 -7.86 20.86
CA TRP A 166 -15.55 -7.18 21.27
C TRP A 166 -15.76 -5.92 20.43
N ARG A 167 -16.50 -6.04 19.34
CA ARG A 167 -16.67 -5.02 18.29
C ARG A 167 -17.13 -3.64 18.80
N PRO A 168 -17.93 -3.47 19.87
CA PRO A 168 -18.24 -2.15 20.40
C PRO A 168 -17.02 -1.28 20.76
N LEU A 169 -15.87 -1.90 21.07
CA LEU A 169 -14.62 -1.15 21.29
C LEU A 169 -14.16 -0.37 20.06
N LEU A 170 -14.52 -0.81 18.83
CA LEU A 170 -14.18 -0.10 17.60
C LEU A 170 -14.90 1.25 17.49
N TYR A 171 -16.12 1.38 18.02
CA TYR A 171 -16.81 2.68 18.09
C TYR A 171 -16.07 3.68 18.97
N VAL A 172 -15.63 3.20 20.15
CA VAL A 172 -14.83 4.02 21.08
C VAL A 172 -13.49 4.38 20.44
N TRP A 173 -12.84 3.42 19.77
CA TRP A 173 -11.59 3.64 19.07
C TRP A 173 -11.74 4.69 17.96
N GLN A 174 -12.76 4.57 17.11
CA GLN A 174 -13.02 5.56 16.04
C GLN A 174 -13.32 6.94 16.62
N LEU A 175 -14.13 7.03 17.68
CA LEU A 175 -14.47 8.29 18.31
C LEU A 175 -13.23 9.06 18.83
N ILE A 176 -12.24 8.32 19.35
CA ILE A 176 -11.05 8.94 19.99
C ILE A 176 -9.94 9.18 18.95
N TYR A 177 -9.75 8.27 18.00
CA TYR A 177 -8.51 8.21 17.21
C TYR A 177 -8.71 8.42 15.70
N PHE A 178 -9.94 8.41 15.20
CA PHE A 178 -10.20 8.50 13.78
C PHE A 178 -10.69 9.90 13.38
N ASN A 179 -9.87 10.59 12.58
CA ASN A 179 -10.22 11.88 11.97
C ASN A 179 -10.63 11.65 10.52
N ARG A 180 -11.93 11.75 10.24
CA ARG A 180 -12.48 11.66 8.89
C ARG A 180 -12.21 12.92 8.09
N GLY A 181 -12.05 12.78 6.79
CA GLY A 181 -12.07 13.89 5.87
C GLY A 181 -11.28 13.65 4.60
N GLU A 182 -11.87 14.01 3.47
CA GLU A 182 -11.19 14.01 2.18
C GLU A 182 -9.97 14.94 2.20
N TYR A 183 -9.01 14.64 1.34
CA TYR A 183 -7.88 15.53 1.13
C TYR A 183 -8.34 16.89 0.61
N ARG A 184 -7.83 17.94 1.20
CA ARG A 184 -8.06 19.31 0.77
C ARG A 184 -6.74 19.91 0.32
N PRO A 185 -6.65 20.35 -0.96
CA PRO A 185 -5.44 20.99 -1.44
C PRO A 185 -5.06 22.23 -0.62
N ASP A 186 -3.78 22.38 -0.35
CA ASP A 186 -3.22 23.59 0.24
C ASP A 186 -3.00 24.63 -0.88
N ALA A 187 -3.77 25.71 -0.85
CA ALA A 187 -3.71 26.77 -1.86
C ALA A 187 -2.36 27.54 -1.87
N THR A 188 -1.51 27.36 -0.85
CA THR A 188 -0.17 27.95 -0.78
C THR A 188 0.89 27.12 -1.46
N LYS A 189 0.56 25.90 -1.90
CA LYS A 189 1.45 24.93 -2.52
C LYS A 189 1.10 24.74 -4.01
N SER A 190 2.05 24.21 -4.77
CA SER A 190 1.82 23.86 -6.17
C SER A 190 0.86 22.68 -6.32
N ASP A 191 0.25 22.54 -7.49
CA ASP A 191 -0.57 21.37 -7.83
C ASP A 191 0.22 20.07 -7.74
N GLU A 192 1.48 20.06 -8.20
CA GLU A 192 2.38 18.92 -8.09
C GLU A 192 2.60 18.52 -6.61
N TRP A 193 2.84 19.49 -5.72
CA TRP A 193 2.99 19.21 -4.30
C TRP A 193 1.69 18.64 -3.70
N ASN A 194 0.55 19.26 -4.01
CA ASN A 194 -0.76 18.81 -3.55
C ASN A 194 -1.09 17.40 -4.05
N ARG A 195 -0.75 17.08 -5.29
CA ARG A 195 -0.92 15.73 -5.83
C ARG A 195 -0.03 14.73 -5.09
N GLY A 196 1.21 15.06 -4.82
CA GLY A 196 2.11 14.23 -4.01
C GLY A 196 1.61 14.01 -2.59
N ALA A 197 1.11 15.07 -1.94
CA ALA A 197 0.53 14.98 -0.61
C ALA A 197 -0.70 14.08 -0.57
N TYR A 198 -1.60 14.20 -1.55
CA TYR A 198 -2.76 13.33 -1.72
C TYR A 198 -2.37 11.86 -1.85
N LEU A 199 -1.39 11.57 -2.71
CA LEU A 199 -0.91 10.20 -2.93
C LEU A 199 -0.25 9.62 -1.66
N VAL A 200 0.62 10.38 -1.01
CA VAL A 200 1.37 9.88 0.16
C VAL A 200 0.48 9.73 1.40
N GLN A 201 -0.39 10.72 1.67
CA GLN A 201 -1.21 10.74 2.89
C GLN A 201 -2.51 9.97 2.77
N GLY A 202 -3.01 9.78 1.55
CA GLY A 202 -4.30 9.16 1.25
C GLY A 202 -4.14 7.85 0.50
N LEU A 203 -4.19 7.90 -0.83
CA LEU A 203 -4.30 6.72 -1.69
C LEU A 203 -3.14 5.73 -1.51
N GLY A 204 -1.90 6.21 -1.50
CA GLY A 204 -0.72 5.37 -1.31
C GLY A 204 -0.45 4.96 0.14
N HIS A 205 -1.19 5.50 1.10
CA HIS A 205 -1.17 5.18 2.54
C HIS A 205 0.22 4.89 3.13
N CYS A 206 1.24 5.66 2.72
CA CYS A 206 2.64 5.45 3.13
C CYS A 206 2.80 5.45 4.66
N ASN A 207 1.94 6.19 5.38
CA ASN A 207 1.86 6.21 6.84
C ASN A 207 1.58 4.84 7.44
N ALA A 208 0.89 3.95 6.73
CA ALA A 208 0.54 2.62 7.26
C ALA A 208 1.78 1.82 7.68
N CYS A 209 2.89 1.99 6.95
CA CYS A 209 4.18 1.36 7.26
C CYS A 209 5.18 2.35 7.85
N HIS A 210 5.32 3.55 7.28
CA HIS A 210 6.36 4.51 7.64
C HIS A 210 6.04 5.38 8.87
N THR A 211 4.95 5.09 9.60
CA THR A 211 4.65 5.74 10.88
C THR A 211 4.46 4.69 11.96
N THR A 212 5.12 4.87 13.11
CA THR A 212 4.98 3.93 14.22
C THR A 212 3.54 3.87 14.69
N ARG A 213 3.04 2.67 14.94
CA ARG A 213 1.73 2.43 15.55
C ARG A 213 1.88 1.74 16.90
N ASN A 214 1.02 2.09 17.84
CA ASN A 214 0.93 1.37 19.10
C ASN A 214 0.13 0.06 18.95
N ARG A 215 -0.02 -0.70 20.04
CA ARG A 215 -0.79 -1.96 20.06
C ARG A 215 -2.27 -1.80 19.70
N LEU A 216 -2.81 -0.60 19.76
CA LEU A 216 -4.19 -0.30 19.34
C LEU A 216 -4.26 0.10 17.85
N GLY A 217 -3.16 0.05 17.09
CA GLY A 217 -3.11 0.47 15.70
C GLY A 217 -3.10 1.99 15.49
N VAL A 218 -2.97 2.78 16.56
CA VAL A 218 -2.95 4.25 16.49
C VAL A 218 -1.55 4.73 16.13
N SER A 219 -1.47 5.61 15.14
CA SER A 219 -0.23 6.27 14.75
C SER A 219 0.33 7.11 15.89
N GLN A 220 1.64 7.01 16.14
CA GLN A 220 2.33 7.72 17.21
C GLN A 220 3.56 8.46 16.70
N GLY A 221 3.79 9.64 17.25
CA GLY A 221 4.95 10.49 16.93
C GLY A 221 4.82 11.17 15.58
N ASN A 222 5.96 11.41 14.94
CA ASN A 222 6.01 12.13 13.67
C ASN A 222 5.45 11.26 12.54
N ILE A 223 4.59 11.87 11.72
CA ILE A 223 4.13 11.26 10.47
C ILE A 223 5.36 10.94 9.60
N LEU A 224 5.38 9.74 9.00
CA LEU A 224 6.51 9.22 8.22
C LEU A 224 7.84 9.13 9.00
N GLY A 225 7.78 9.13 10.33
CA GLY A 225 8.93 9.05 11.23
C GLY A 225 9.45 7.62 11.48
N GLY A 226 9.10 6.67 10.63
CA GLY A 226 9.53 5.28 10.71
C GLY A 226 8.76 4.44 11.72
N GLY A 227 8.77 3.13 11.56
CA GLY A 227 8.10 2.22 12.47
C GLY A 227 8.21 0.74 12.14
N GLN A 228 7.86 -0.08 13.12
CA GLN A 228 7.66 -1.51 12.90
C GLN A 228 6.43 -1.71 12.01
N ILE A 229 6.57 -2.45 10.92
CA ILE A 229 5.45 -2.75 10.02
C ILE A 229 4.51 -3.73 10.74
N MET A 230 3.24 -3.36 10.82
CA MET A 230 2.22 -4.21 11.45
C MET A 230 2.10 -5.56 10.72
N GLY A 231 2.05 -6.64 11.47
CA GLY A 231 1.93 -7.98 10.91
C GLY A 231 3.22 -8.51 10.27
N SER A 232 4.33 -7.81 10.44
CA SER A 232 5.63 -8.27 9.94
C SER A 232 6.76 -7.94 10.91
N ASN A 233 7.87 -8.66 10.76
CA ASN A 233 9.09 -8.38 11.52
C ASN A 233 10.05 -7.47 10.73
N TRP A 234 9.51 -6.55 9.91
CA TRP A 234 10.28 -5.55 9.18
C TRP A 234 10.09 -4.16 9.78
N TYR A 235 11.12 -3.35 9.66
CA TYR A 235 11.10 -1.94 10.06
C TYR A 235 11.04 -1.06 8.80
N ALA A 236 10.01 -0.22 8.69
CA ALA A 236 9.96 0.81 7.67
C ALA A 236 10.75 2.04 8.18
N PRO A 237 11.83 2.46 7.50
CA PRO A 237 12.65 3.56 7.98
C PRO A 237 11.91 4.89 7.92
N SER A 238 12.32 5.84 8.77
CA SER A 238 11.84 7.21 8.74
C SER A 238 12.14 7.86 7.38
N LEU A 239 11.12 8.45 6.76
CA LEU A 239 11.28 9.24 5.53
C LEU A 239 11.63 10.72 5.82
N THR A 240 11.73 11.08 7.10
CA THR A 240 12.03 12.45 7.55
C THR A 240 13.35 12.57 8.30
N SER A 241 14.01 11.45 8.64
CA SER A 241 15.31 11.46 9.33
C SER A 241 16.47 11.21 8.37
N LEU A 242 17.46 12.10 8.35
CA LEU A 242 18.70 11.98 7.56
C LEU A 242 19.53 10.75 7.94
N GLN A 243 19.42 10.26 9.16
CA GLN A 243 20.10 9.04 9.58
C GLN A 243 19.41 7.77 9.11
N GLU A 244 18.19 7.88 8.53
CA GLU A 244 17.43 6.74 8.01
C GLU A 244 17.19 6.89 6.51
N ALA A 245 15.97 7.18 6.07
CA ALA A 245 15.60 7.22 4.66
C ALA A 245 15.04 8.59 4.23
N SER A 246 15.39 9.68 4.95
CA SER A 246 15.02 11.02 4.48
C SER A 246 15.55 11.25 3.07
N THR A 247 14.70 11.84 2.25
CA THR A 247 14.98 12.15 0.85
C THR A 247 15.32 13.63 0.62
N THR A 248 15.48 14.42 1.69
CA THR A 248 15.72 15.88 1.58
C THR A 248 17.00 16.21 0.82
N ASP A 249 18.04 15.38 0.94
CA ASP A 249 19.32 15.48 0.23
C ASP A 249 19.38 14.73 -1.11
N TRP A 250 18.26 14.15 -1.58
CA TRP A 250 18.20 13.41 -2.84
C TRP A 250 17.68 14.30 -3.96
N SER A 251 17.99 13.94 -5.21
CA SER A 251 17.32 14.52 -6.37
C SER A 251 15.88 13.97 -6.48
N ILE A 252 14.97 14.77 -7.07
CA ILE A 252 13.61 14.29 -7.38
C ILE A 252 13.67 13.06 -8.29
N GLU A 253 14.64 13.03 -9.22
CA GLU A 253 14.84 11.92 -10.15
C GLU A 253 15.24 10.63 -9.42
N ASP A 254 16.19 10.67 -8.46
CA ASP A 254 16.59 9.51 -7.66
C ASP A 254 15.43 8.95 -6.85
N ILE A 255 14.60 9.83 -6.26
CA ILE A 255 13.42 9.41 -5.50
C ILE A 255 12.40 8.76 -6.44
N SER A 256 12.06 9.42 -7.55
CA SER A 256 11.11 8.91 -8.53
C SER A 256 11.56 7.56 -9.10
N LYS A 257 12.85 7.43 -9.41
CA LYS A 257 13.44 6.20 -9.90
C LYS A 257 13.37 5.08 -8.85
N LEU A 258 13.70 5.37 -7.58
CA LEU A 258 13.56 4.38 -6.50
C LEU A 258 12.12 3.90 -6.37
N LEU A 259 11.15 4.81 -6.43
CA LEU A 259 9.72 4.48 -6.32
C LEU A 259 9.23 3.61 -7.49
N THR A 260 9.65 3.91 -8.73
CA THR A 260 9.12 3.23 -9.92
C THR A 260 9.90 1.99 -10.32
N THR A 261 11.19 1.90 -9.97
CA THR A 261 12.03 0.76 -10.38
C THR A 261 12.57 -0.06 -9.20
N GLY A 262 12.44 0.44 -7.98
CA GLY A 262 13.05 -0.14 -6.78
C GLY A 262 14.56 0.11 -6.68
N LEU A 263 15.16 0.82 -7.63
CA LEU A 263 16.60 1.06 -7.73
C LEU A 263 16.89 2.55 -7.95
N SER A 264 17.88 3.07 -7.24
CA SER A 264 18.45 4.39 -7.50
C SER A 264 19.96 4.35 -7.30
N SER A 265 20.63 5.48 -7.56
CA SER A 265 22.07 5.62 -7.27
C SER A 265 22.38 5.52 -5.76
N ARG A 266 21.38 5.69 -4.90
CA ARG A 266 21.54 5.83 -3.45
C ARG A 266 20.99 4.67 -2.62
N ALA A 267 20.00 3.94 -3.14
CA ALA A 267 19.33 2.87 -2.42
C ALA A 267 18.66 1.86 -3.33
N VAL A 268 18.34 0.72 -2.73
CA VAL A 268 17.55 -0.36 -3.33
C VAL A 268 16.37 -0.65 -2.40
N ALA A 269 15.16 -0.72 -2.94
CA ALA A 269 13.99 -1.19 -2.21
C ALA A 269 14.11 -2.70 -1.96
N THR A 270 13.99 -3.10 -0.71
CA THR A 270 14.12 -4.51 -0.28
C THR A 270 12.97 -4.90 0.65
N GLY A 271 12.77 -6.22 0.81
CA GLY A 271 11.71 -6.76 1.66
C GLY A 271 10.33 -6.24 1.22
N PRO A 272 9.41 -5.93 2.16
CA PRO A 272 8.06 -5.49 1.82
C PRO A 272 7.97 -4.27 0.90
N MET A 273 8.99 -3.37 0.94
CA MET A 273 9.02 -2.24 0.02
C MET A 273 9.29 -2.66 -1.42
N ALA A 274 10.04 -3.74 -1.66
CA ALA A 274 10.23 -4.30 -2.99
C ALA A 274 8.91 -4.82 -3.57
N ASP A 275 8.07 -5.47 -2.73
CA ASP A 275 6.73 -5.93 -3.14
C ASP A 275 5.83 -4.75 -3.48
N VAL A 276 5.84 -3.68 -2.66
CA VAL A 276 5.07 -2.45 -2.94
C VAL A 276 5.49 -1.81 -4.26
N VAL A 277 6.78 -1.78 -4.58
CA VAL A 277 7.25 -1.29 -5.88
C VAL A 277 6.76 -2.21 -7.00
N SER A 278 6.94 -3.52 -6.85
CA SER A 278 6.58 -4.51 -7.89
C SER A 278 5.08 -4.55 -8.19
N GLU A 279 4.24 -4.42 -7.18
CA GLU A 279 2.79 -4.59 -7.32
C GLU A 279 2.05 -3.27 -7.56
N SER A 280 2.64 -2.14 -7.18
CA SER A 280 2.00 -0.82 -7.15
C SER A 280 2.82 0.27 -7.81
N LEU A 281 3.93 0.68 -7.21
CA LEU A 281 4.58 1.95 -7.54
C LEU A 281 5.21 1.97 -8.93
N GLN A 282 5.60 0.82 -9.50
CA GLN A 282 6.11 0.75 -10.88
C GLN A 282 5.08 1.21 -11.93
N TYR A 283 3.79 1.21 -11.60
CA TYR A 283 2.71 1.61 -12.48
C TYR A 283 2.35 3.10 -12.37
N LEU A 284 3.03 3.84 -11.49
CA LEU A 284 2.84 5.29 -11.39
C LEU A 284 3.26 5.98 -12.69
N THR A 285 2.49 7.01 -13.05
CA THR A 285 2.94 7.94 -14.10
C THR A 285 4.20 8.68 -13.65
N GLY A 286 5.01 9.14 -14.58
CA GLY A 286 6.19 9.95 -14.25
C GLY A 286 5.84 11.20 -13.45
N ASP A 287 4.68 11.82 -13.74
CA ASP A 287 4.20 13.00 -13.03
C ASP A 287 3.80 12.68 -11.59
N ASP A 288 3.09 11.58 -11.33
CA ASP A 288 2.73 11.18 -9.98
C ASP A 288 3.96 10.73 -9.15
N ALA A 289 4.92 10.05 -9.77
CA ALA A 289 6.18 9.71 -9.10
C ALA A 289 6.98 10.97 -8.72
N ARG A 290 7.03 11.98 -9.58
CA ARG A 290 7.63 13.30 -9.30
C ARG A 290 6.86 14.05 -8.21
N ALA A 291 5.54 14.03 -8.27
CA ALA A 291 4.68 14.65 -7.27
C ALA A 291 4.94 14.09 -5.87
N ILE A 292 5.00 12.75 -5.76
CA ILE A 292 5.38 12.07 -4.50
C ILE A 292 6.77 12.53 -4.06
N ALA A 293 7.75 12.54 -4.96
CA ALA A 293 9.12 12.97 -4.65
C ALA A 293 9.17 14.42 -4.17
N THR A 294 8.45 15.33 -4.84
CA THR A 294 8.34 16.75 -4.48
C THR A 294 7.73 16.93 -3.09
N TYR A 295 6.67 16.20 -2.78
CA TYR A 295 6.08 16.21 -1.44
C TYR A 295 7.05 15.67 -0.38
N LEU A 296 7.64 14.50 -0.58
CA LEU A 296 8.55 13.88 0.38
C LEU A 296 9.76 14.77 0.67
N LYS A 297 10.34 15.41 -0.37
CA LYS A 297 11.45 16.37 -0.20
C LYS A 297 11.08 17.59 0.63
N SER A 298 9.83 17.99 0.64
CA SER A 298 9.35 19.16 1.37
C SER A 298 9.09 18.89 2.85
N LEU A 299 9.15 17.64 3.28
CA LEU A 299 8.86 17.29 4.67
C LEU A 299 9.95 17.85 5.60
N PRO A 300 9.56 18.36 6.77
CA PRO A 300 10.53 18.83 7.75
C PRO A 300 11.39 17.67 8.25
N GLU A 301 12.67 17.90 8.39
CA GLU A 301 13.58 16.94 8.98
C GLU A 301 13.20 16.63 10.44
N SER A 302 13.33 15.38 10.82
CA SER A 302 13.08 14.92 12.18
C SER A 302 14.32 14.23 12.76
N GLU A 303 14.48 14.33 14.06
CA GLU A 303 15.45 13.52 14.76
C GLU A 303 15.04 12.02 14.69
N PRO A 304 16.01 11.10 14.54
CA PRO A 304 15.73 9.69 14.56
C PRO A 304 15.21 9.28 15.95
N ARG A 305 14.28 8.34 16.00
CA ARG A 305 13.75 7.82 17.27
C ARG A 305 14.80 7.15 18.15
N SER A 306 15.78 6.54 17.53
CA SER A 306 16.96 5.98 18.19
C SER A 306 18.17 6.17 17.30
N ARG A 307 19.29 6.52 17.89
CA ARG A 307 20.58 6.57 17.18
C ARG A 307 21.29 5.25 17.40
N GLY A 308 21.69 4.58 16.32
CA GLY A 308 22.67 3.53 16.43
C GLY A 308 23.98 4.16 16.91
N ILE A 309 24.46 3.74 18.08
CA ILE A 309 25.73 4.24 18.62
C ILE A 309 26.82 3.30 18.12
N ALA A 310 27.75 3.85 17.34
CA ALA A 310 28.95 3.11 16.98
C ALA A 310 29.73 2.73 18.25
N PRO A 311 30.24 1.51 18.34
CA PRO A 311 30.96 1.06 19.50
C PRO A 311 32.27 1.89 19.67
N PRO A 312 32.75 2.07 20.90
CA PRO A 312 34.10 2.54 21.09
C PRO A 312 35.10 1.51 20.53
N LEU A 313 36.15 1.96 19.89
CA LEU A 313 37.19 1.09 19.37
C LEU A 313 38.03 0.54 20.55
N THR A 314 37.71 -0.66 20.99
CA THR A 314 38.47 -1.43 21.97
C THR A 314 39.09 -2.63 21.26
N GLU A 315 40.12 -3.22 21.84
CA GLU A 315 40.78 -4.43 21.30
C GLU A 315 39.76 -5.59 21.06
N GLU A 316 38.79 -5.72 21.97
CA GLU A 316 37.74 -6.75 21.85
C GLU A 316 36.81 -6.47 20.67
N VAL A 317 36.37 -5.21 20.49
CA VAL A 317 35.54 -4.78 19.35
C VAL A 317 36.31 -4.99 18.05
N ASP A 318 37.62 -4.63 18.03
CA ASP A 318 38.44 -4.80 16.82
C ASP A 318 38.57 -6.27 16.43
N LYS A 319 38.79 -7.18 17.39
CA LYS A 319 38.81 -8.63 17.15
C LYS A 319 37.47 -9.14 16.62
N GLN A 320 36.35 -8.64 17.12
CA GLN A 320 35.02 -9.01 16.61
C GLN A 320 34.81 -8.53 15.16
N LEU A 321 35.21 -7.30 14.86
CA LEU A 321 35.13 -6.76 13.51
C LEU A 321 36.04 -7.49 12.53
N GLN A 322 37.25 -7.89 12.93
CA GLN A 322 38.17 -8.69 12.11
C GLN A 322 37.58 -10.05 11.77
N LYS A 323 36.99 -10.75 12.76
CA LYS A 323 36.29 -12.03 12.50
C LYS A 323 35.10 -11.83 11.53
N GLY A 324 34.33 -10.78 11.71
CA GLY A 324 33.24 -10.43 10.80
C GLY A 324 33.73 -10.15 9.38
N GLY A 325 34.91 -9.51 9.24
CA GLY A 325 35.57 -9.26 7.97
C GLY A 325 35.93 -10.55 7.22
N GLN A 326 36.47 -11.54 7.93
CA GLN A 326 36.78 -12.87 7.34
C GLN A 326 35.53 -13.58 6.82
N ILE A 327 34.42 -13.49 7.56
CA ILE A 327 33.13 -14.05 7.12
C ILE A 327 32.64 -13.29 5.87
N TYR A 328 32.76 -11.95 5.86
CA TYR A 328 32.41 -11.11 4.72
C TYR A 328 33.19 -11.50 3.46
N GLU A 329 34.51 -11.65 3.56
CA GLU A 329 35.39 -12.09 2.47
C GLU A 329 34.96 -13.45 1.90
N THR A 330 34.53 -14.37 2.76
CA THR A 330 34.14 -15.73 2.35
C THR A 330 32.79 -15.80 1.66
N TYR A 331 31.79 -15.02 2.12
CA TYR A 331 30.39 -15.23 1.73
C TYR A 331 29.72 -14.04 1.04
N CYS A 332 30.29 -12.83 1.11
CA CYS A 332 29.59 -11.61 0.71
C CYS A 332 30.34 -10.80 -0.36
N GLN A 333 31.66 -10.85 -0.34
CA GLN A 333 32.54 -10.01 -1.15
C GLN A 333 32.33 -10.17 -2.66
N ASP A 334 32.08 -11.38 -3.14
CA ASP A 334 31.92 -11.66 -4.59
C ASP A 334 30.76 -10.86 -5.21
N CYS A 335 29.70 -10.61 -4.45
CA CYS A 335 28.58 -9.80 -4.91
C CYS A 335 28.68 -8.33 -4.47
N HIS A 336 29.08 -8.09 -3.22
CA HIS A 336 29.04 -6.74 -2.63
C HIS A 336 30.37 -5.97 -2.77
N GLY A 337 31.43 -6.61 -3.31
CA GLY A 337 32.75 -6.03 -3.51
C GLY A 337 33.58 -5.94 -2.23
N SER A 338 34.92 -5.90 -2.37
CA SER A 338 35.86 -5.84 -1.22
C SER A 338 35.75 -4.57 -0.38
N LEU A 339 35.27 -3.47 -0.99
CA LEU A 339 35.02 -2.21 -0.33
C LEU A 339 33.53 -1.95 -0.05
N GLY A 340 32.69 -3.00 -0.16
CA GLY A 340 31.26 -2.86 0.02
C GLY A 340 30.58 -1.97 -1.01
N GLN A 341 31.22 -1.73 -2.16
CA GLN A 341 30.75 -0.82 -3.22
C GLN A 341 29.61 -1.39 -4.04
N GLY A 342 29.39 -2.71 -3.99
CA GLY A 342 28.40 -3.39 -4.81
C GLY A 342 28.70 -3.32 -6.31
N ALA A 343 27.66 -3.55 -7.12
CA ALA A 343 27.66 -3.35 -8.57
C ALA A 343 26.41 -2.58 -8.98
N ALA A 344 26.58 -1.44 -9.60
CA ALA A 344 25.49 -0.53 -9.96
C ALA A 344 24.39 -1.24 -10.77
N GLY A 345 23.14 -1.16 -10.31
CA GLY A 345 21.98 -1.81 -10.94
C GLY A 345 21.91 -3.33 -10.78
N VAL A 346 22.87 -3.96 -10.11
CA VAL A 346 22.97 -5.42 -9.94
C VAL A 346 22.97 -5.79 -8.48
N TYR A 347 23.98 -5.34 -7.73
CA TYR A 347 24.14 -5.63 -6.30
C TYR A 347 24.22 -4.32 -5.49
N PRO A 348 23.44 -4.19 -4.42
CA PRO A 348 23.43 -2.96 -3.64
C PRO A 348 24.78 -2.70 -2.97
N ALA A 349 25.20 -1.44 -2.96
CA ALA A 349 26.29 -1.01 -2.13
C ALA A 349 25.93 -1.16 -0.65
N LEU A 350 26.90 -1.59 0.15
CA LEU A 350 26.81 -1.67 1.62
C LEU A 350 27.54 -0.48 2.25
N ALA A 351 28.61 0.02 1.60
CA ALA A 351 29.33 1.21 2.00
C ALA A 351 28.44 2.45 1.84
N GLY A 352 28.31 3.24 2.89
CA GLY A 352 27.50 4.47 2.90
C GLY A 352 25.98 4.25 2.82
N ASN A 353 25.52 3.01 2.86
CA ASN A 353 24.09 2.70 2.78
C ASN A 353 23.41 2.90 4.14
N ARG A 354 22.53 3.92 4.22
CA ARG A 354 21.78 4.21 5.44
C ARG A 354 20.93 3.05 5.94
N GLY A 355 20.37 2.22 5.05
CA GLY A 355 19.60 1.02 5.41
C GLY A 355 20.42 0.01 6.22
N VAL A 356 21.73 -0.06 5.98
CA VAL A 356 22.65 -0.92 6.72
C VAL A 356 22.92 -0.39 8.14
N THR A 357 22.98 0.92 8.31
CA THR A 357 23.36 1.58 9.58
C THR A 357 22.16 1.99 10.44
N LEU A 358 20.93 1.64 10.06
CA LEU A 358 19.73 1.89 10.88
C LEU A 358 19.95 1.50 12.34
N ALA A 359 19.38 2.24 13.28
CA ALA A 359 19.48 1.92 14.70
C ALA A 359 19.00 0.49 15.01
N SER A 360 17.89 0.08 14.38
CA SER A 360 17.46 -1.32 14.41
C SER A 360 18.12 -2.12 13.28
N PRO A 361 18.90 -3.15 13.57
CA PRO A 361 19.52 -3.99 12.54
C PRO A 361 18.57 -5.02 11.94
N ILE A 362 17.28 -5.01 12.30
CA ILE A 362 16.34 -6.09 11.98
C ILE A 362 16.22 -6.35 10.47
N ASN A 363 16.20 -5.31 9.64
CA ASN A 363 16.11 -5.47 8.19
C ASN A 363 17.35 -6.15 7.61
N ALA A 364 18.53 -5.74 8.05
CA ALA A 364 19.79 -6.35 7.62
C ALA A 364 19.90 -7.82 8.10
N ILE A 365 19.49 -8.10 9.34
CA ILE A 365 19.43 -9.47 9.86
C ILE A 365 18.51 -10.34 8.99
N ARG A 366 17.30 -9.86 8.68
CA ARG A 366 16.34 -10.59 7.87
C ARG A 366 16.82 -10.80 6.43
N SER A 367 17.49 -9.80 5.86
CA SER A 367 18.08 -9.93 4.52
C SER A 367 19.13 -11.04 4.47
N ILE A 368 19.96 -11.19 5.50
CA ILE A 368 20.93 -12.29 5.57
C ILE A 368 20.22 -13.62 5.85
N LEU A 369 19.30 -13.66 6.81
CA LEU A 369 18.63 -14.92 7.16
C LEU A 369 17.84 -15.50 5.99
N ASN A 370 17.00 -14.67 5.35
CA ASN A 370 15.99 -15.11 4.41
C ASN A 370 16.40 -14.89 2.95
N GLY A 371 17.45 -14.14 2.70
CA GLY A 371 17.76 -13.66 1.37
C GLY A 371 16.68 -12.71 0.85
N GLY A 372 16.55 -12.61 -0.46
CA GLY A 372 15.51 -11.83 -1.11
C GLY A 372 15.91 -11.33 -2.49
N TYR A 373 14.96 -10.65 -3.12
CA TYR A 373 15.14 -10.03 -4.43
C TYR A 373 14.86 -8.53 -4.31
N ALA A 374 15.50 -7.74 -5.17
CA ALA A 374 15.05 -6.39 -5.44
C ALA A 374 13.67 -6.44 -6.15
N ALA A 375 13.01 -5.28 -6.26
CA ALA A 375 11.71 -5.20 -6.92
C ALA A 375 11.77 -5.75 -8.35
N VAL A 376 10.82 -6.62 -8.70
CA VAL A 376 10.61 -7.11 -10.07
C VAL A 376 9.75 -6.10 -10.80
N THR A 377 10.33 -5.38 -11.73
CA THR A 377 9.65 -4.31 -12.49
C THR A 377 9.88 -4.48 -13.98
N GLU A 378 9.10 -3.78 -14.80
CA GLU A 378 9.30 -3.76 -16.25
C GLU A 378 10.72 -3.29 -16.60
N ALA A 379 11.24 -2.30 -15.89
CA ALA A 379 12.60 -1.80 -16.06
C ALA A 379 13.68 -2.79 -15.54
N HIS A 380 13.33 -3.69 -14.63
CA HIS A 380 14.24 -4.66 -14.02
C HIS A 380 13.53 -6.01 -13.81
N PRO A 381 13.25 -6.75 -14.91
CA PRO A 381 12.40 -7.94 -14.86
C PRO A 381 13.05 -9.17 -14.24
N ARG A 382 14.37 -9.18 -14.07
CA ARG A 382 15.14 -10.31 -13.53
C ARG A 382 16.22 -9.83 -12.56
N PRO A 383 15.82 -9.30 -11.37
CA PRO A 383 16.80 -8.90 -10.37
C PRO A 383 17.58 -10.09 -9.86
N TYR A 384 18.85 -9.89 -9.55
CA TYR A 384 19.63 -10.90 -8.85
C TYR A 384 19.14 -11.05 -7.41
N GLY A 385 19.03 -12.28 -6.95
CA GLY A 385 18.64 -12.59 -5.58
C GLY A 385 19.85 -12.67 -4.65
N MET A 386 19.66 -12.24 -3.42
CA MET A 386 20.54 -12.56 -2.31
C MET A 386 20.15 -13.96 -1.78
N PRO A 387 21.06 -14.93 -1.69
CA PRO A 387 20.74 -16.24 -1.14
C PRO A 387 20.44 -16.16 0.37
N PRO A 388 19.60 -17.07 0.93
CA PRO A 388 19.39 -17.16 2.36
C PRO A 388 20.59 -17.84 3.05
N PHE A 389 21.07 -17.24 4.14
CA PHE A 389 22.17 -17.80 4.93
C PHE A 389 21.72 -18.45 6.25
N ALA A 390 20.40 -18.53 6.49
CA ALA A 390 19.88 -19.11 7.73
C ALA A 390 20.34 -20.53 8.03
N GLN A 391 20.63 -21.35 6.99
CA GLN A 391 21.09 -22.72 7.14
C GLN A 391 22.63 -22.85 7.05
N ILE A 392 23.33 -21.77 6.71
CA ILE A 392 24.76 -21.75 6.46
C ILE A 392 25.52 -21.14 7.62
N LEU A 393 25.03 -20.00 8.14
CA LEU A 393 25.70 -19.23 9.18
C LEU A 393 24.91 -19.33 10.51
N PRO A 394 25.58 -19.68 11.62
CA PRO A 394 25.01 -19.57 12.96
C PRO A 394 24.79 -18.11 13.37
N ASP A 395 24.00 -17.88 14.42
CA ASP A 395 23.60 -16.54 14.86
C ASP A 395 24.79 -15.66 15.25
N GLU A 396 25.82 -16.25 15.82
CA GLU A 396 27.06 -15.57 16.20
C GLU A 396 27.80 -15.04 14.95
N GLU A 397 27.91 -15.83 13.89
CA GLU A 397 28.59 -15.43 12.66
C GLU A 397 27.81 -14.37 11.89
N ILE A 398 26.46 -14.47 11.86
CA ILE A 398 25.60 -13.44 11.30
C ILE A 398 25.78 -12.13 12.09
N ALA A 399 25.83 -12.18 13.42
CA ALA A 399 26.06 -11.01 14.26
C ALA A 399 27.43 -10.37 14.00
N LEU A 400 28.49 -11.18 13.84
CA LEU A 400 29.86 -10.71 13.54
C LEU A 400 29.92 -10.04 12.16
N VAL A 401 29.44 -10.70 11.11
CA VAL A 401 29.52 -10.14 9.75
C VAL A 401 28.67 -8.86 9.62
N LEU A 402 27.49 -8.81 10.25
CA LEU A 402 26.70 -7.57 10.28
C LEU A 402 27.37 -6.47 11.07
N SER A 403 27.98 -6.78 12.20
CA SER A 403 28.75 -5.80 12.97
C SER A 403 29.90 -5.22 12.14
N TYR A 404 30.61 -6.06 11.38
CA TYR A 404 31.64 -5.62 10.44
C TYR A 404 31.06 -4.71 9.36
N ILE A 405 30.06 -5.15 8.58
CA ILE A 405 29.42 -4.38 7.50
C ILE A 405 28.94 -3.01 8.00
N ARG A 406 28.40 -2.95 9.21
CA ARG A 406 27.87 -1.74 9.85
C ARG A 406 28.95 -0.76 10.34
N ASN A 407 30.22 -1.19 10.38
CA ASN A 407 31.33 -0.37 10.87
C ASN A 407 32.54 -0.32 9.90
N ALA A 408 32.46 -0.99 8.75
CA ALA A 408 33.45 -0.93 7.68
C ALA A 408 33.17 0.22 6.70
N TRP A 409 34.18 0.61 5.94
CA TRP A 409 34.09 1.54 4.79
C TRP A 409 33.45 2.90 5.12
N GLY A 410 33.67 3.39 6.35
CA GLY A 410 33.07 4.65 6.83
C GLY A 410 31.67 4.53 7.41
N ASN A 411 31.05 3.36 7.38
CA ASN A 411 29.81 3.11 8.10
C ASN A 411 30.03 3.26 9.62
N ARG A 412 28.98 3.72 10.32
CA ARG A 412 28.99 3.90 11.78
C ARG A 412 27.66 3.43 12.37
N GLY A 413 27.54 2.12 12.63
CA GLY A 413 26.35 1.50 13.23
C GLY A 413 26.67 0.81 14.55
N SER A 414 25.65 0.50 15.33
CA SER A 414 25.79 -0.32 16.53
C SER A 414 26.21 -1.75 16.17
N LEU A 415 26.89 -2.43 17.09
CA LEU A 415 27.14 -3.87 16.99
C LEU A 415 25.82 -4.63 17.00
N VAL A 416 25.82 -5.79 16.35
CA VAL A 416 24.72 -6.75 16.36
C VAL A 416 25.07 -7.90 17.29
N THR A 417 24.08 -8.39 18.04
CA THR A 417 24.25 -9.51 18.96
C THR A 417 23.59 -10.77 18.42
N ALA A 418 24.15 -11.95 18.75
CA ALA A 418 23.54 -13.24 18.42
C ALA A 418 22.08 -13.34 18.92
N ALA A 419 21.77 -12.78 20.09
CA ALA A 419 20.41 -12.73 20.61
C ALA A 419 19.42 -11.91 19.74
N GLN A 420 19.89 -10.89 19.01
CA GLN A 420 19.06 -10.17 18.04
C GLN A 420 18.79 -11.03 16.80
N VAL A 421 19.78 -11.79 16.34
CA VAL A 421 19.65 -12.71 15.22
C VAL A 421 18.69 -13.85 15.58
N ASP A 422 18.86 -14.50 16.74
CA ASP A 422 18.00 -15.56 17.24
C ASP A 422 16.52 -15.13 17.33
N ARG A 423 16.26 -13.94 17.88
CA ARG A 423 14.88 -13.39 17.89
C ARG A 423 14.29 -13.22 16.50
N SER A 424 15.10 -12.78 15.54
CA SER A 424 14.64 -12.61 14.15
C SER A 424 14.41 -13.96 13.45
N ARG A 425 15.25 -14.96 13.76
CA ARG A 425 15.09 -16.33 13.25
C ARG A 425 13.82 -16.99 13.77
N LYS A 426 13.52 -16.86 15.06
CA LYS A 426 12.31 -17.39 15.70
C LYS A 426 11.02 -16.67 15.30
N GLY A 427 11.09 -15.40 15.01
CA GLY A 427 9.94 -14.62 14.56
C GLY A 427 9.63 -14.77 13.07
N ALA A 428 10.39 -15.59 12.34
CA ALA A 428 10.19 -15.91 10.94
C ALA A 428 9.38 -17.19 10.71
N GLN A 429 8.94 -17.85 11.81
CA GLN A 429 8.13 -19.09 11.77
C GLN A 429 6.63 -18.80 11.86
#